data_24f2b45385f3e2007d21be9ef7948a44
#
_entry.id   24f2b45385f3e2007d21be9ef7948a44
#
_cell.length_a   1.000
_cell.length_b   1.000
_cell.length_c   1.000
_cell.angle_alpha   90.00
_cell.angle_beta   90.00
_cell.angle_gamma   90.00
#
_symmetry.space_group_name_H-M   'P 1'
#
loop_
_entity.id
_entity.type
_entity.pdbx_description
1 polymer ?
#
loop_
_entity_poly.entity_id
_entity_poly.type
_entity_poly.pdbx_seq_one_letter_code
_entity_poly.pdbx_strand_id
1 'polypeptide(L)'
;IPTFLFVNKMDQEGTDKERLLEELKKKLSGCCVDFSGELECSGAEAAGKKENPVDNSGKSPSAEGMQLKDNANEAEKENIFETQGASDKINGTDDFLENIAMCEENLLESFLETGTITKKDVAELILERKLFPCFFGSALKMEGVDAFIHGMETYMAVPSYPAEFGARIFKIARDEQGNRLTYMKITGGSLKVKETLT
;
A
#
# COMPACT_ATOMS: atom_id res chain seq x y z
N ILE A 1 10.37 -6.18 6.15
CA ILE A 1 8.95 -6.08 5.76
C ILE A 1 8.57 -4.61 5.88
N PRO A 2 8.03 -3.97 4.84
CA PRO A 2 7.47 -2.62 4.92
C PRO A 2 6.40 -2.57 6.02
N THR A 3 6.38 -1.48 6.78
CA THR A 3 5.48 -1.36 7.93
C THR A 3 4.76 -0.01 7.88
N PHE A 4 3.44 -0.05 7.88
CA PHE A 4 2.54 1.10 7.97
C PHE A 4 1.75 1.01 9.28
N LEU A 5 1.51 2.12 9.94
CA LEU A 5 0.84 2.19 11.23
C LEU A 5 -0.52 2.86 11.07
N PHE A 6 -1.59 2.22 11.53
CA PHE A 6 -2.91 2.82 11.63
C PHE A 6 -3.32 2.96 13.10
N VAL A 7 -3.37 4.18 13.59
CA VAL A 7 -3.78 4.51 14.96
C VAL A 7 -5.31 4.66 14.98
N ASN A 8 -5.96 3.63 15.48
CA ASN A 8 -7.41 3.51 15.48
C ASN A 8 -8.07 4.18 16.67
N LYS A 9 -9.38 4.40 16.57
CA LYS A 9 -10.25 4.95 17.64
C LYS A 9 -9.98 6.42 17.94
N MET A 10 -9.60 7.21 16.93
CA MET A 10 -9.40 8.65 17.09
C MET A 10 -10.70 9.43 17.37
N ASP A 11 -11.85 8.75 17.23
CA ASP A 11 -13.19 9.28 17.56
C ASP A 11 -13.53 9.24 19.05
N GLN A 12 -12.68 8.69 19.91
CA GLN A 12 -12.91 8.66 21.35
C GLN A 12 -12.53 10.00 22.02
N GLU A 13 -13.33 10.41 23.00
CA GLU A 13 -13.05 11.61 23.78
C GLU A 13 -11.68 11.52 24.49
N GLY A 14 -10.90 12.60 24.40
CA GLY A 14 -9.57 12.68 25.02
C GLY A 14 -8.44 12.10 24.18
N THR A 15 -8.69 11.68 22.94
CA THR A 15 -7.63 11.32 22.01
C THR A 15 -6.93 12.59 21.50
N ASP A 16 -5.61 12.57 21.57
CA ASP A 16 -4.73 13.64 21.10
C ASP A 16 -3.73 13.05 20.10
N LYS A 17 -3.85 13.47 18.85
CA LYS A 17 -3.04 12.97 17.73
C LYS A 17 -1.56 13.25 17.92
N GLU A 18 -1.23 14.48 18.31
CA GLU A 18 0.17 14.91 18.47
C GLU A 18 0.85 14.14 19.59
N ARG A 19 0.17 14.00 20.73
CA ARG A 19 0.66 13.21 21.86
C ARG A 19 0.87 11.74 21.49
N LEU A 20 -0.05 11.14 20.73
CA LEU A 20 0.07 9.76 20.29
C LEU A 20 1.22 9.57 19.31
N LEU A 21 1.44 10.53 18.39
CA LEU A 21 2.58 10.51 17.47
C LEU A 21 3.92 10.61 18.23
N GLU A 22 4.00 11.50 19.23
CA GLU A 22 5.18 11.57 20.08
C GLU A 22 5.45 10.28 20.87
N GLU A 23 4.39 9.64 21.32
CA GLU A 23 4.49 8.36 22.02
C GLU A 23 4.99 7.25 21.08
N LEU A 24 4.52 7.22 19.83
CA LEU A 24 5.02 6.33 18.79
C LEU A 24 6.50 6.61 18.48
N LYS A 25 6.89 7.89 18.34
CA LYS A 25 8.29 8.28 18.14
C LYS A 25 9.19 7.77 19.26
N LYS A 26 8.74 7.86 20.51
CA LYS A 26 9.51 7.40 21.68
C LYS A 26 9.59 5.89 21.83
N LYS A 27 8.50 5.16 21.48
CA LYS A 27 8.39 3.71 21.74
C LYS A 27 8.82 2.83 20.58
N LEU A 28 8.67 3.30 19.34
CA LEU A 28 8.95 2.53 18.13
C LEU A 28 10.18 3.08 17.39
N SER A 29 10.08 4.27 16.85
CA SER A 29 11.16 4.89 16.07
C SER A 29 10.94 6.40 15.97
N GLY A 30 12.02 7.19 16.07
CA GLY A 30 11.98 8.62 15.79
C GLY A 30 11.46 9.00 14.40
N CYS A 31 11.48 8.04 13.47
CA CYS A 31 11.02 8.19 12.09
C CYS A 31 9.56 7.75 11.88
N CYS A 32 8.72 7.82 12.90
CA CYS A 32 7.28 7.79 12.74
C CYS A 32 6.80 9.15 12.24
N VAL A 33 6.25 9.21 11.02
CA VAL A 33 5.79 10.45 10.39
C VAL A 33 4.31 10.34 10.09
N ASP A 34 3.56 11.42 10.33
CA ASP A 34 2.11 11.46 10.06
C ASP A 34 1.82 11.71 8.58
N PHE A 35 1.14 10.79 7.96
CA PHE A 35 0.71 10.83 6.55
C PHE A 35 -0.79 11.11 6.39
N SER A 36 -1.54 11.32 7.49
CA SER A 36 -3.01 11.40 7.43
C SER A 36 -3.53 12.63 6.69
N GLY A 37 -2.78 13.74 6.65
CA GLY A 37 -3.21 15.00 6.05
C GLY A 37 -2.68 15.25 4.64
N GLU A 38 -1.64 14.54 4.23
CA GLU A 38 -0.87 14.85 3.01
C GLU A 38 -1.34 14.03 1.80
N LEU A 39 -2.14 12.98 2.02
CA LEU A 39 -2.72 12.13 0.98
C LEU A 39 -4.18 12.49 0.71
N GLU A 40 -4.53 13.78 0.79
CA GLU A 40 -5.84 14.21 0.28
C GLU A 40 -5.90 13.90 -1.21
N CYS A 41 -6.79 12.96 -1.53
CA CYS A 41 -7.07 12.51 -2.87
C CYS A 41 -7.31 13.70 -3.79
N SER A 42 -6.37 14.02 -4.67
CA SER A 42 -6.60 14.91 -5.80
C SER A 42 -7.57 14.19 -6.77
N GLY A 43 -8.85 14.09 -6.39
CA GLY A 43 -9.84 13.35 -7.17
C GLY A 43 -11.25 13.25 -6.58
N ALA A 44 -11.53 13.89 -5.45
CA ALA A 44 -12.91 13.95 -4.94
C ALA A 44 -13.49 15.35 -5.18
N GLU A 45 -13.81 15.67 -6.44
CA GLU A 45 -14.83 16.68 -6.71
C GLU A 45 -16.14 16.21 -6.10
N ALA A 46 -16.73 17.10 -5.34
CA ALA A 46 -17.97 16.97 -4.59
C ALA A 46 -19.06 16.16 -5.33
N ALA A 47 -19.24 14.90 -4.97
CA ALA A 47 -20.47 14.20 -5.28
C ALA A 47 -21.54 14.62 -4.27
N GLY A 48 -22.30 15.65 -4.66
CA GLY A 48 -23.49 16.08 -3.95
C GLY A 48 -24.45 14.91 -3.70
N LYS A 49 -25.05 14.95 -2.53
CA LYS A 49 -26.19 14.11 -2.13
C LYS A 49 -27.17 13.94 -3.29
N LYS A 50 -27.27 12.73 -3.81
CA LYS A 50 -28.45 12.27 -4.56
C LYS A 50 -29.08 11.13 -3.78
N GLU A 51 -30.22 11.45 -3.21
CA GLU A 51 -31.18 10.48 -2.71
C GLU A 51 -31.60 9.55 -3.86
N ASN A 52 -31.45 8.27 -3.67
CA ASN A 52 -31.94 7.26 -4.60
C ASN A 52 -33.37 6.91 -4.20
N PRO A 53 -34.35 7.02 -5.14
CA PRO A 53 -35.63 6.34 -4.97
C PRO A 53 -35.42 4.85 -5.28
N VAL A 54 -35.94 4.02 -4.37
CA VAL A 54 -36.09 2.59 -4.53
C VAL A 54 -37.08 2.32 -5.68
N ASP A 55 -36.64 1.61 -6.70
CA ASP A 55 -37.58 0.94 -7.61
C ASP A 55 -37.14 -0.50 -7.86
N ASN A 56 -38.13 -1.36 -7.67
CA ASN A 56 -38.07 -2.80 -7.56
C ASN A 56 -38.59 -3.40 -8.86
N SER A 57 -37.73 -3.84 -9.77
CA SER A 57 -38.17 -4.76 -10.81
C SER A 57 -37.03 -5.62 -11.32
N GLY A 58 -37.16 -6.91 -11.05
CA GLY A 58 -36.22 -7.93 -11.49
C GLY A 58 -36.21 -8.15 -12.99
N LYS A 59 -35.03 -8.37 -13.54
CA LYS A 59 -34.75 -9.22 -14.69
C LYS A 59 -33.26 -9.48 -14.82
N SER A 60 -32.90 -10.73 -14.71
CA SER A 60 -31.58 -11.25 -15.09
C SER A 60 -31.43 -11.23 -16.61
N PRO A 61 -30.27 -10.88 -17.15
CA PRO A 61 -29.88 -11.32 -18.50
C PRO A 61 -28.80 -12.42 -18.40
N SER A 62 -29.07 -13.41 -19.21
CA SER A 62 -28.29 -14.60 -19.52
C SER A 62 -26.88 -14.33 -20.04
N ALA A 63 -26.01 -15.29 -19.73
CA ALA A 63 -24.64 -15.40 -20.22
C ALA A 63 -24.64 -15.62 -21.75
N GLU A 64 -23.95 -14.77 -22.48
CA GLU A 64 -23.46 -15.06 -23.83
C GLU A 64 -21.98 -14.68 -23.95
N GLY A 65 -21.26 -15.61 -24.54
CA GLY A 65 -19.85 -15.77 -24.61
C GLY A 65 -19.03 -14.60 -25.19
N MET A 66 -17.93 -14.33 -24.57
CA MET A 66 -16.87 -13.49 -25.12
C MET A 66 -15.63 -14.35 -25.34
N GLN A 67 -15.37 -14.64 -26.63
CA GLN A 67 -14.20 -15.35 -27.10
C GLN A 67 -12.96 -14.52 -26.84
N LEU A 68 -12.03 -15.08 -26.06
CA LEU A 68 -10.66 -14.60 -25.92
C LEU A 68 -9.89 -14.93 -27.20
N LYS A 69 -9.44 -13.90 -27.90
CA LYS A 69 -8.43 -14.03 -28.95
C LYS A 69 -7.04 -14.02 -28.30
N ASP A 70 -6.38 -15.16 -28.38
CA ASP A 70 -4.97 -15.29 -28.13
C ASP A 70 -4.18 -14.46 -29.16
N ASN A 71 -3.46 -13.47 -28.71
CA ASN A 71 -2.33 -12.92 -29.45
C ASN A 71 -1.12 -12.89 -28.53
N ALA A 72 -0.25 -13.87 -28.72
CA ALA A 72 1.09 -13.89 -28.23
C ALA A 72 1.86 -12.73 -28.87
N ASN A 73 2.43 -11.86 -28.06
CA ASN A 73 3.63 -11.10 -28.39
C ASN A 73 4.55 -11.13 -27.18
N GLU A 74 5.53 -12.00 -27.27
CA GLU A 74 6.75 -11.95 -26.49
C GLU A 74 7.52 -10.72 -26.97
N ALA A 75 7.86 -9.84 -26.09
CA ALA A 75 9.03 -9.01 -25.90
C ALA A 75 8.66 -7.73 -25.14
N GLU A 76 9.54 -7.33 -24.22
CA GLU A 76 9.53 -6.09 -23.44
C GLU A 76 8.84 -6.15 -22.07
N LYS A 77 9.43 -6.95 -21.17
CA LYS A 77 9.38 -6.71 -19.72
C LYS A 77 10.70 -6.08 -19.26
N GLU A 78 11.00 -4.93 -19.78
CA GLU A 78 11.97 -4.03 -19.16
C GLU A 78 11.23 -2.91 -18.43
N ASN A 79 11.51 -2.80 -17.13
CA ASN A 79 11.32 -1.62 -16.27
C ASN A 79 9.97 -0.88 -16.34
N ILE A 80 9.00 -1.36 -15.58
CA ILE A 80 7.75 -0.59 -15.31
C ILE A 80 8.01 0.63 -14.40
N PHE A 81 9.26 0.89 -14.00
CA PHE A 81 9.59 2.04 -13.16
C PHE A 81 10.31 3.19 -13.91
N GLU A 82 10.60 3.05 -15.19
CA GLU A 82 11.15 4.13 -16.02
C GLU A 82 10.13 4.58 -17.05
N THR A 83 9.33 5.57 -16.73
CA THR A 83 8.89 6.70 -17.58
C THR A 83 7.65 7.38 -17.00
N GLN A 84 7.84 8.29 -16.06
CA GLN A 84 6.97 9.47 -15.92
C GLN A 84 7.74 10.55 -15.16
N GLY A 85 8.68 11.17 -15.82
CA GLY A 85 9.34 12.37 -15.30
C GLY A 85 8.37 13.53 -15.31
N ALA A 86 8.00 14.00 -14.17
CA ALA A 86 7.47 15.28 -13.73
C ALA A 86 6.36 15.17 -12.66
N SER A 87 5.83 13.97 -12.38
CA SER A 87 4.73 13.75 -11.42
C SER A 87 5.12 12.92 -10.19
N ASP A 88 6.40 12.68 -9.97
CA ASP A 88 6.86 11.74 -8.94
C ASP A 88 7.24 12.43 -7.62
N LYS A 89 7.15 13.77 -7.58
CA LYS A 89 7.41 14.54 -6.38
C LYS A 89 6.25 14.41 -5.40
N ILE A 90 6.57 14.32 -4.12
CA ILE A 90 5.58 14.35 -3.07
C ILE A 90 5.20 15.81 -2.83
N ASN A 91 3.91 16.09 -2.81
CA ASN A 91 3.37 17.34 -2.35
C ASN A 91 3.09 17.20 -0.85
N GLY A 92 3.49 18.18 -0.07
CA GLY A 92 3.25 18.21 1.36
C GLY A 92 3.71 19.53 1.94
N THR A 93 3.43 19.75 3.21
CA THR A 93 3.94 20.90 3.95
C THR A 93 5.45 20.79 4.12
N ASP A 94 6.15 21.91 4.28
CA ASP A 94 7.60 21.93 4.49
C ASP A 94 7.96 21.07 5.73
N ASP A 95 7.20 21.18 6.81
CA ASP A 95 7.38 20.39 8.03
C ASP A 95 7.26 18.88 7.79
N PHE A 96 6.34 18.46 6.91
CA PHE A 96 6.15 17.06 6.54
C PHE A 96 7.36 16.53 5.76
N LEU A 97 7.82 17.28 4.76
CA LEU A 97 8.97 16.93 3.95
C LEU A 97 10.26 16.89 4.78
N GLU A 98 10.46 17.86 5.68
CA GLU A 98 11.58 17.87 6.61
C GLU A 98 11.57 16.64 7.53
N ASN A 99 10.42 16.27 8.10
CA ASN A 99 10.30 15.08 8.94
C ASN A 99 10.67 13.80 8.21
N ILE A 100 10.38 13.69 6.91
CA ILE A 100 10.80 12.56 6.08
C ILE A 100 12.30 12.62 5.82
N ALA A 101 12.81 13.78 5.40
CA ALA A 101 14.22 13.98 5.10
C ALA A 101 15.11 13.63 6.30
N MET A 102 14.71 14.02 7.51
CA MET A 102 15.43 13.71 8.75
C MET A 102 15.55 12.22 9.06
N CYS A 103 14.81 11.35 8.37
CA CYS A 103 14.90 9.91 8.58
C CYS A 103 16.15 9.27 7.96
N GLU A 104 16.82 9.97 7.03
CA GLU A 104 18.06 9.49 6.42
C GLU A 104 18.97 10.64 5.97
N GLU A 105 20.26 10.53 6.29
CA GLU A 105 21.25 11.58 6.07
C GLU A 105 21.41 11.94 4.59
N ASN A 106 21.50 10.95 3.70
CA ASN A 106 21.64 11.21 2.26
C ASN A 106 20.40 11.89 1.67
N LEU A 107 19.21 11.53 2.16
CA LEU A 107 17.97 12.16 1.73
C LEU A 107 17.88 13.60 2.23
N LEU A 108 18.35 13.86 3.45
CA LEU A 108 18.39 15.20 4.02
C LEU A 108 19.32 16.12 3.19
N GLU A 109 20.51 15.65 2.82
CA GLU A 109 21.42 16.41 1.95
C GLU A 109 20.78 16.72 0.60
N SER A 110 20.19 15.73 -0.05
CA SER A 110 19.49 15.91 -1.32
C SER A 110 18.29 16.87 -1.20
N PHE A 111 17.53 16.79 -0.12
CA PHE A 111 16.41 17.69 0.16
C PHE A 111 16.86 19.13 0.37
N LEU A 112 17.94 19.36 1.09
CA LEU A 112 18.51 20.69 1.29
C LEU A 112 18.99 21.35 -0.02
N GLU A 113 19.45 20.53 -0.99
CA GLU A 113 19.88 21.02 -2.30
C GLU A 113 18.72 21.27 -3.26
N THR A 114 17.71 20.37 -3.28
CA THR A 114 16.65 20.34 -4.30
C THR A 114 15.31 20.85 -3.81
N GLY A 115 15.11 20.86 -2.49
CA GLY A 115 13.82 21.19 -1.86
C GLY A 115 12.70 20.17 -2.17
N THR A 116 13.05 18.96 -2.65
CA THR A 116 12.05 18.00 -3.12
C THR A 116 12.37 16.58 -2.70
N ILE A 117 11.31 15.80 -2.41
CA ILE A 117 11.38 14.36 -2.13
C ILE A 117 10.50 13.65 -3.16
N THR A 118 10.94 12.49 -3.64
CA THR A 118 10.18 11.68 -4.58
C THR A 118 9.42 10.55 -3.89
N LYS A 119 8.35 10.04 -4.53
CA LYS A 119 7.63 8.85 -4.05
C LYS A 119 8.56 7.63 -3.94
N LYS A 120 9.54 7.55 -4.82
CA LYS A 120 10.55 6.49 -4.81
C LYS A 120 11.40 6.54 -3.54
N ASP A 121 11.89 7.72 -3.16
CA ASP A 121 12.68 7.89 -1.95
C ASP A 121 11.92 7.43 -0.71
N VAL A 122 10.64 7.82 -0.60
CA VAL A 122 9.77 7.37 0.49
C VAL A 122 9.56 5.86 0.48
N ALA A 123 9.29 5.28 -0.69
CA ALA A 123 9.09 3.83 -0.81
C ALA A 123 10.36 3.04 -0.42
N GLU A 124 11.55 3.54 -0.78
CA GLU A 124 12.82 2.95 -0.38
C GLU A 124 13.04 3.03 1.14
N LEU A 125 12.78 4.18 1.76
CA LEU A 125 12.87 4.33 3.22
C LEU A 125 11.93 3.38 3.97
N ILE A 126 10.69 3.21 3.48
CA ILE A 126 9.72 2.29 4.06
C ILE A 126 10.18 0.83 3.88
N LEU A 127 10.71 0.47 2.71
CA LEU A 127 11.24 -0.86 2.43
C LEU A 127 12.42 -1.21 3.35
N GLU A 128 13.31 -0.25 3.60
CA GLU A 128 14.45 -0.36 4.48
C GLU A 128 14.10 -0.24 5.97
N ARG A 129 12.85 0.10 6.29
CA ARG A 129 12.36 0.32 7.66
C ARG A 129 13.05 1.48 8.38
N LYS A 130 13.40 2.50 7.61
CA LYS A 130 13.91 3.78 8.11
C LYS A 130 12.80 4.77 8.35
N LEU A 131 11.66 4.64 7.63
CA LEU A 131 10.47 5.47 7.74
C LEU A 131 9.25 4.62 8.05
N PHE A 132 8.42 5.08 8.99
CA PHE A 132 7.18 4.44 9.40
C PHE A 132 6.00 5.40 9.21
N PRO A 133 5.26 5.29 8.08
CA PRO A 133 4.07 6.10 7.85
C PRO A 133 3.00 5.80 8.90
N CYS A 134 2.52 6.85 9.57
CA CYS A 134 1.47 6.80 10.56
C CYS A 134 0.21 7.43 10.00
N PHE A 135 -0.92 6.77 10.20
CA PHE A 135 -2.26 7.24 9.84
C PHE A 135 -3.13 7.23 11.07
N PHE A 136 -3.96 8.23 11.23
CA PHE A 136 -4.84 8.39 12.36
C PHE A 136 -6.29 8.39 11.89
N GLY A 137 -7.15 7.60 12.56
CA GLY A 137 -8.53 7.51 12.12
C GLY A 137 -9.43 6.67 13.03
N SER A 138 -10.64 6.42 12.56
CA SER A 138 -11.61 5.52 13.19
C SER A 138 -12.10 4.50 12.18
N ALA A 139 -11.65 3.26 12.33
CA ALA A 139 -12.09 2.18 11.45
C ALA A 139 -13.60 1.93 11.55
N LEU A 140 -14.20 2.16 12.71
CA LEU A 140 -15.64 2.03 12.89
C LEU A 140 -16.43 3.07 12.07
N LYS A 141 -15.91 4.28 11.98
CA LYS A 141 -16.52 5.39 11.22
C LYS A 141 -15.99 5.48 9.80
N MET A 142 -15.05 4.62 9.41
CA MET A 142 -14.31 4.67 8.13
C MET A 142 -13.50 5.96 7.91
N GLU A 143 -13.27 6.73 8.97
CA GLU A 143 -12.45 7.94 8.92
C GLU A 143 -10.95 7.59 8.83
N GLY A 144 -10.24 8.15 7.86
CA GLY A 144 -8.80 7.92 7.64
C GLY A 144 -8.43 6.56 7.04
N VAL A 145 -9.38 5.66 6.81
CA VAL A 145 -9.14 4.33 6.22
C VAL A 145 -8.75 4.45 4.76
N ASP A 146 -9.43 5.31 4.01
CA ASP A 146 -9.13 5.52 2.59
C ASP A 146 -7.73 6.10 2.38
N ALA A 147 -7.33 7.08 3.21
CA ALA A 147 -5.99 7.64 3.20
C ALA A 147 -4.92 6.57 3.52
N PHE A 148 -5.19 5.69 4.47
CA PHE A 148 -4.29 4.58 4.82
C PHE A 148 -4.11 3.59 3.67
N ILE A 149 -5.21 3.17 3.01
CA ILE A 149 -5.16 2.27 1.87
C ILE A 149 -4.42 2.92 0.70
N HIS A 150 -4.74 4.19 0.40
CA HIS A 150 -4.08 4.94 -0.65
C HIS A 150 -2.58 5.13 -0.39
N GLY A 151 -2.19 5.36 0.86
CA GLY A 151 -0.78 5.42 1.27
C GLY A 151 -0.04 4.11 1.03
N MET A 152 -0.67 2.98 1.35
CA MET A 152 -0.10 1.67 1.03
C MET A 152 0.03 1.45 -0.48
N GLU A 153 -0.98 1.78 -1.27
CA GLU A 153 -0.94 1.64 -2.74
C GLU A 153 0.15 2.52 -3.36
N THR A 154 0.34 3.73 -2.83
CA THR A 154 1.29 4.71 -3.37
C THR A 154 2.73 4.37 -3.04
N TYR A 155 3.01 3.90 -1.82
CA TYR A 155 4.37 3.76 -1.32
C TYR A 155 4.82 2.32 -1.09
N MET A 156 3.96 1.32 -1.26
CA MET A 156 4.37 -0.06 -1.12
C MET A 156 4.96 -0.58 -2.42
N ALA A 157 6.26 -0.86 -2.42
CA ALA A 157 6.89 -1.50 -3.55
C ALA A 157 6.33 -2.91 -3.78
N VAL A 158 5.81 -3.16 -4.97
CA VAL A 158 5.39 -4.50 -5.37
C VAL A 158 6.64 -5.31 -5.73
N PRO A 159 6.93 -6.41 -5.01
CA PRO A 159 8.10 -7.21 -5.33
C PRO A 159 7.94 -7.85 -6.71
N SER A 160 8.95 -7.69 -7.55
CA SER A 160 9.05 -8.41 -8.82
C SER A 160 9.57 -9.83 -8.55
N TYR A 161 8.87 -10.81 -9.07
CA TYR A 161 9.25 -12.23 -8.94
C TYR A 161 9.70 -12.79 -10.30
N PRO A 162 10.70 -13.71 -10.32
CA PRO A 162 11.15 -14.35 -11.56
C PRO A 162 10.03 -15.19 -12.19
N ALA A 163 10.15 -15.44 -13.51
CA ALA A 163 9.19 -16.28 -14.24
C ALA A 163 9.30 -17.76 -13.86
N GLU A 164 10.45 -18.21 -13.38
CA GLU A 164 10.65 -19.56 -12.89
C GLU A 164 9.86 -19.83 -11.63
N PHE A 165 9.35 -21.06 -11.48
CA PHE A 165 8.61 -21.43 -10.28
C PHE A 165 9.49 -21.36 -9.04
N GLY A 166 9.04 -20.60 -8.06
CA GLY A 166 9.65 -20.50 -6.74
C GLY A 166 8.58 -20.46 -5.66
N ALA A 167 8.83 -21.11 -4.54
CA ALA A 167 7.92 -21.05 -3.41
C ALA A 167 8.66 -21.11 -2.08
N ARG A 168 8.13 -20.41 -1.08
CA ARG A 168 8.62 -20.44 0.30
C ARG A 168 7.59 -21.06 1.22
N ILE A 169 7.92 -22.19 1.83
CA ILE A 169 7.07 -22.83 2.83
C ILE A 169 7.18 -22.03 4.14
N PHE A 170 6.04 -21.63 4.70
CA PHE A 170 6.00 -20.87 5.95
C PHE A 170 5.22 -21.59 7.06
N LYS A 171 4.42 -22.62 6.74
CA LYS A 171 3.69 -23.41 7.74
C LYS A 171 3.45 -24.83 7.24
N ILE A 172 3.57 -25.79 8.15
CA ILE A 172 3.14 -27.17 7.96
C ILE A 172 2.10 -27.47 9.04
N ALA A 173 0.95 -28.01 8.65
CA ALA A 173 -0.14 -28.41 9.54
C ALA A 173 -0.65 -29.80 9.14
N ARG A 174 -1.63 -30.32 9.89
CA ARG A 174 -2.41 -31.52 9.53
C ARG A 174 -3.88 -31.14 9.53
N ASP A 175 -4.64 -31.72 8.61
CA ASP A 175 -6.09 -31.60 8.61
C ASP A 175 -6.72 -32.52 9.67
N GLU A 176 -8.03 -32.50 9.79
CA GLU A 176 -8.80 -33.32 10.72
C GLU A 176 -8.67 -34.85 10.42
N GLN A 177 -8.30 -35.18 9.18
CA GLN A 177 -8.08 -36.58 8.74
C GLN A 177 -6.63 -37.04 8.89
N GLY A 178 -5.74 -36.17 9.38
CA GLY A 178 -4.32 -36.44 9.58
C GLY A 178 -3.43 -36.21 8.36
N ASN A 179 -3.97 -35.75 7.23
CA ASN A 179 -3.18 -35.46 6.05
C ASN A 179 -2.31 -34.22 6.27
N ARG A 180 -1.09 -34.24 5.71
CA ARG A 180 -0.16 -33.12 5.80
C ARG A 180 -0.57 -31.99 4.87
N LEU A 181 -0.76 -30.80 5.45
CA LEU A 181 -0.98 -29.55 4.73
C LEU A 181 0.29 -28.73 4.74
N THR A 182 0.75 -28.35 3.56
CA THR A 182 1.92 -27.48 3.39
C THR A 182 1.46 -26.14 2.85
N TYR A 183 1.64 -25.09 3.63
CA TYR A 183 1.30 -23.71 3.26
C TYR A 183 2.54 -23.05 2.67
N MET A 184 2.41 -22.54 1.45
CA MET A 184 3.52 -21.89 0.75
C MET A 184 3.09 -20.55 0.17
N LYS A 185 4.04 -19.62 0.11
CA LYS A 185 3.95 -18.39 -0.66
C LYS A 185 4.70 -18.59 -1.96
N ILE A 186 4.03 -18.42 -3.09
CA ILE A 186 4.66 -18.44 -4.41
C ILE A 186 5.51 -17.19 -4.56
N THR A 187 6.79 -17.36 -4.89
CA THR A 187 7.80 -16.30 -5.06
C THR A 187 8.36 -16.26 -6.47
N GLY A 188 7.76 -16.97 -7.41
CA GLY A 188 8.10 -16.99 -8.84
C GLY A 188 7.16 -17.92 -9.58
N GLY A 189 6.93 -17.64 -10.85
CA GLY A 189 6.06 -18.44 -11.72
C GLY A 189 4.63 -18.60 -11.22
N SER A 190 4.05 -19.73 -11.50
CA SER A 190 2.68 -20.09 -11.09
C SER A 190 2.58 -21.58 -10.75
N LEU A 191 1.60 -21.94 -9.95
CA LEU A 191 1.26 -23.32 -9.60
C LEU A 191 -0.23 -23.56 -9.86
N LYS A 192 -0.54 -24.54 -10.68
CA LYS A 192 -1.92 -24.91 -11.00
C LYS A 192 -2.44 -25.97 -10.01
N VAL A 193 -3.76 -26.01 -9.82
CA VAL A 193 -4.41 -27.04 -9.01
C VAL A 193 -4.13 -28.42 -9.60
N LYS A 194 -3.73 -29.40 -8.76
CA LYS A 194 -3.34 -30.76 -9.14
C LYS A 194 -2.03 -30.89 -9.93
N GLU A 195 -1.25 -29.83 -10.01
CA GLU A 195 0.10 -29.88 -10.57
C GLU A 195 1.05 -30.59 -9.60
N THR A 196 1.93 -31.43 -10.13
CA THR A 196 2.96 -32.11 -9.33
C THR A 196 4.26 -31.34 -9.45
N LEU A 197 4.83 -30.97 -8.31
CA LEU A 197 6.16 -30.35 -8.24
C LEU A 197 7.21 -31.46 -8.12
N THR A 198 8.21 -31.41 -8.97
CA THR A 198 9.38 -32.31 -8.98
C THR A 198 10.64 -31.57 -8.53
#